data_6fe12929ba75bf2fbc723a5c0206be54
#
_entry.id   6fe12929ba75bf2fbc723a5c0206be54
#
_cell.length_a   1.000
_cell.length_b   1.000
_cell.length_c   1.000
_cell.angle_alpha   90.00
_cell.angle_beta   90.00
_cell.angle_gamma   90.00
#
_symmetry.space_group_name_H-M   'P 1'
#
loop_
_entity.id
_entity.type
_entity.pdbx_description
1 polymer ?
#
loop_
_entity_poly.entity_id
_entity_poly.type
_entity_poly.pdbx_seq_one_letter_code
_entity_poly.pdbx_strand_id
1 'polypeptide(L)'
;MSLPSANPAHLDTTNLHELFRDLVDFPSVSQQEGPLADAVEAVLREVNGLQVDRIGNSVVARTDLGRPERVLIAGHLDTVPIVDNLPSHVHTVDGEEYLVGRGTCDMKGGVAVALYLASHLHEPNRDLTFVFYEAEEIAAEHNGLGKIAAARSDLLHADLAILMEPTDGVVEGGCQGTMRFTLDVAGQAAHSARSWKGRNAIHRLLPILQILSDWQQHDPHVLVEGLRFREGLNATMLQAGVAGNVIAPSAKIQINYRFAPDKTAAQARTAMEELFADWPMTVLDLSSPARPGLDQPLATSFVAAVGSQPGPKYGWTDVARFSELGIPALNFGPGDPMYAHKDDECCRLASLDEALAALVTWLDQDDVIKLAGEGGRP
;
A
#
# COMPACT_ATOMS: atom_id res chain seq x y z
N MET A 1 29.63 2.80 -4.17
CA MET A 1 29.84 3.50 -2.89
C MET A 1 29.20 2.66 -1.81
N SER A 2 29.94 2.28 -0.77
CA SER A 2 29.35 1.57 0.38
C SER A 2 28.48 2.56 1.15
N LEU A 3 27.21 2.21 1.36
CA LEU A 3 26.31 2.94 2.26
C LEU A 3 26.97 3.07 3.64
N PRO A 4 26.83 4.20 4.33
CA PRO A 4 27.32 4.32 5.69
C PRO A 4 26.62 3.26 6.55
N SER A 5 27.39 2.46 7.28
CA SER A 5 26.92 1.45 8.21
C SER A 5 26.46 2.14 9.50
N ALA A 6 25.31 2.73 9.48
CA ALA A 6 24.59 3.08 10.69
C ALA A 6 23.28 2.28 10.70
N ASN A 7 23.38 0.97 10.90
CA ASN A 7 22.29 0.22 11.47
C ASN A 7 22.24 0.63 12.95
N PRO A 8 21.23 1.34 13.45
CA PRO A 8 21.05 1.48 14.88
C PRO A 8 20.92 0.06 15.45
N ALA A 9 21.79 -0.30 16.37
CA ALA A 9 21.77 -1.62 16.99
C ALA A 9 20.49 -1.87 17.81
N HIS A 10 19.66 -0.85 17.95
CA HIS A 10 18.42 -0.84 18.71
C HIS A 10 17.53 0.31 18.24
N LEU A 11 16.23 0.04 18.05
CA LEU A 11 15.23 1.06 17.78
C LEU A 11 14.76 1.67 19.12
N ASP A 12 14.87 2.98 19.26
CA ASP A 12 14.44 3.67 20.48
C ASP A 12 12.94 3.99 20.40
N THR A 13 12.13 3.29 21.17
CA THR A 13 10.68 3.51 21.23
C THR A 13 10.26 4.58 22.23
N THR A 14 11.18 5.28 22.91
CA THR A 14 10.82 6.30 23.91
C THR A 14 10.25 7.59 23.30
N ASN A 15 10.54 7.85 22.02
CA ASN A 15 10.06 9.00 21.27
C ASN A 15 9.62 8.58 19.86
N LEU A 16 8.39 8.91 19.47
CA LEU A 16 7.83 8.52 18.19
C LEU A 16 8.60 9.07 16.98
N HIS A 17 9.02 10.34 17.04
CA HIS A 17 9.73 10.97 15.91
C HIS A 17 11.16 10.43 15.75
N GLU A 18 11.86 10.12 16.86
CA GLU A 18 13.17 9.48 16.78
C GLU A 18 13.04 8.04 16.29
N LEU A 19 12.07 7.28 16.79
CA LEU A 19 11.76 5.94 16.27
C LEU A 19 11.49 5.97 14.75
N PHE A 20 10.71 6.95 14.29
CA PHE A 20 10.43 7.12 12.88
C PHE A 20 11.71 7.39 12.08
N ARG A 21 12.59 8.27 12.55
CA ARG A 21 13.88 8.55 11.92
C ARG A 21 14.76 7.30 11.87
N ASP A 22 14.87 6.57 12.96
CA ASP A 22 15.64 5.33 13.03
C ASP A 22 15.14 4.30 12.03
N LEU A 23 13.82 4.11 11.93
CA LEU A 23 13.21 3.20 10.95
C LEU A 23 13.50 3.64 9.51
N VAL A 24 13.42 4.94 9.20
CA VAL A 24 13.69 5.46 7.85
C VAL A 24 15.15 5.27 7.49
N ASP A 25 16.09 5.61 8.40
CA ASP A 25 17.52 5.50 8.17
C ASP A 25 18.03 4.05 8.18
N PHE A 26 17.16 3.10 8.47
CA PHE A 26 17.41 1.67 8.34
C PHE A 26 17.08 1.21 6.91
N PRO A 27 18.07 0.97 6.01
CA PRO A 27 17.80 0.55 4.64
C PRO A 27 17.09 -0.81 4.60
N SER A 28 15.95 -0.88 3.93
CA SER A 28 15.14 -2.11 3.80
C SER A 28 14.44 -2.19 2.44
N VAL A 29 15.20 -2.06 1.37
CA VAL A 29 14.67 -2.31 0.01
C VAL A 29 14.10 -3.74 -0.04
N SER A 30 12.99 -3.93 -0.77
CA SER A 30 12.32 -5.24 -0.88
C SER A 30 13.30 -6.41 -1.04
N GLN A 31 13.11 -7.47 -0.27
CA GLN A 31 13.98 -8.63 -0.07
C GLN A 31 15.27 -8.36 0.74
N GLN A 32 15.43 -7.18 1.33
CA GLN A 32 16.55 -6.84 2.22
C GLN A 32 16.08 -6.42 3.63
N GLU A 33 14.85 -6.74 4.00
CA GLU A 33 14.20 -6.35 5.25
C GLU A 33 14.74 -7.08 6.49
N GLY A 34 15.49 -8.17 6.29
CA GLY A 34 15.92 -9.04 7.40
C GLY A 34 16.46 -8.31 8.62
N PRO A 35 17.47 -7.43 8.48
CA PRO A 35 18.04 -6.69 9.62
C PRO A 35 17.04 -5.76 10.31
N LEU A 36 16.13 -5.09 9.55
CA LEU A 36 15.08 -4.25 10.13
C LEU A 36 14.05 -5.10 10.88
N ALA A 37 13.65 -6.22 10.30
CA ALA A 37 12.74 -7.16 10.94
C ALA A 37 13.33 -7.77 12.22
N ASP A 38 14.65 -8.00 12.28
CA ASP A 38 15.34 -8.44 13.50
C ASP A 38 15.26 -7.36 14.59
N ALA A 39 15.44 -6.08 14.24
CA ALA A 39 15.33 -4.96 15.17
C ALA A 39 13.89 -4.78 15.69
N VAL A 40 12.90 -4.86 14.82
CA VAL A 40 11.46 -4.81 15.18
C VAL A 40 11.09 -5.99 16.10
N GLU A 41 11.54 -7.20 15.77
CA GLU A 41 11.32 -8.38 16.61
C GLU A 41 11.94 -8.22 18.00
N ALA A 42 13.17 -7.68 18.09
CA ALA A 42 13.84 -7.45 19.36
C ALA A 42 13.04 -6.50 20.26
N VAL A 43 12.56 -5.38 19.72
CA VAL A 43 11.70 -4.42 20.45
C VAL A 43 10.44 -5.11 20.96
N LEU A 44 9.72 -5.83 20.09
CA LEU A 44 8.43 -6.45 20.45
C LEU A 44 8.58 -7.55 21.51
N ARG A 45 9.71 -8.28 21.50
CA ARG A 45 9.98 -9.33 22.52
C ARG A 45 10.29 -8.76 23.90
N GLU A 46 10.69 -7.49 24.01
CA GLU A 46 10.88 -6.82 25.28
C GLU A 46 9.57 -6.34 25.92
N VAL A 47 8.49 -6.26 25.13
CA VAL A 47 7.18 -5.81 25.61
C VAL A 47 6.48 -6.94 26.36
N ASN A 48 6.20 -6.72 27.64
CA ASN A 48 5.48 -7.70 28.46
C ASN A 48 4.05 -7.91 27.96
N GLY A 49 3.61 -9.16 27.84
CA GLY A 49 2.25 -9.52 27.43
C GLY A 49 2.06 -9.67 25.93
N LEU A 50 3.07 -9.43 25.10
CA LEU A 50 3.02 -9.74 23.67
C LEU A 50 3.54 -11.15 23.37
N GLN A 51 2.80 -11.89 22.58
CA GLN A 51 3.24 -13.14 21.96
C GLN A 51 3.81 -12.79 20.58
N VAL A 52 5.09 -13.08 20.33
CA VAL A 52 5.81 -12.68 19.12
C VAL A 52 6.19 -13.90 18.30
N ASP A 53 5.70 -13.95 17.07
CA ASP A 53 5.99 -14.95 16.05
C ASP A 53 6.80 -14.31 14.90
N ARG A 54 7.72 -15.08 14.30
CA ARG A 54 8.50 -14.67 13.12
C ARG A 54 8.23 -15.64 11.96
N ILE A 55 7.85 -15.09 10.79
CA ILE A 55 7.63 -15.85 9.55
C ILE A 55 8.42 -15.15 8.43
N GLY A 56 9.56 -15.72 8.02
CA GLY A 56 10.49 -15.06 7.10
C GLY A 56 11.01 -13.76 7.70
N ASN A 57 10.88 -12.66 6.98
CA ASN A 57 11.18 -11.31 7.47
C ASN A 57 9.92 -10.57 7.97
N SER A 58 8.85 -11.28 8.24
CA SER A 58 7.64 -10.72 8.84
C SER A 58 7.56 -11.05 10.33
N VAL A 59 7.13 -10.08 11.15
CA VAL A 59 6.98 -10.19 12.59
C VAL A 59 5.52 -9.98 12.96
N VAL A 60 4.95 -10.89 13.74
CA VAL A 60 3.58 -10.79 14.26
C VAL A 60 3.64 -10.74 15.78
N ALA A 61 3.04 -9.71 16.38
CA ALA A 61 2.95 -9.56 17.83
C ALA A 61 1.47 -9.46 18.26
N ARG A 62 1.08 -10.25 19.28
CA ARG A 62 -0.33 -10.36 19.68
C ARG A 62 -0.49 -10.20 21.18
N THR A 63 -1.52 -9.46 21.60
CA THR A 63 -2.04 -9.52 22.97
C THR A 63 -2.97 -10.73 23.14
N ASP A 64 -3.13 -11.17 24.38
CA ASP A 64 -4.10 -12.21 24.78
C ASP A 64 -4.76 -11.78 26.11
N LEU A 65 -5.56 -10.71 26.03
CA LEU A 65 -6.25 -10.11 27.18
C LEU A 65 -7.67 -10.68 27.37
N GLY A 66 -8.11 -11.53 26.45
CA GLY A 66 -9.45 -12.12 26.45
C GLY A 66 -10.54 -11.11 26.14
N ARG A 67 -10.25 -10.10 25.33
CA ARG A 67 -11.24 -9.13 24.87
C ARG A 67 -12.18 -9.75 23.84
N PRO A 68 -13.43 -9.26 23.73
CA PRO A 68 -14.43 -9.84 22.81
C PRO A 68 -14.12 -9.60 21.34
N GLU A 69 -13.35 -8.56 21.03
CA GLU A 69 -12.99 -8.16 19.66
C GLU A 69 -11.46 -8.08 19.53
N ARG A 70 -10.96 -8.36 18.33
CA ARG A 70 -9.53 -8.24 17.97
C ARG A 70 -9.35 -7.32 16.77
N VAL A 71 -8.43 -6.37 16.90
CA VAL A 71 -8.03 -5.48 15.82
C VAL A 71 -6.60 -5.84 15.38
N LEU A 72 -6.41 -5.92 14.06
CA LEU A 72 -5.11 -6.12 13.45
C LEU A 72 -4.61 -4.78 12.88
N ILE A 73 -3.38 -4.40 13.22
CA ILE A 73 -2.69 -3.21 12.70
C ILE A 73 -1.48 -3.70 11.93
N ALA A 74 -1.39 -3.37 10.64
CA ALA A 74 -0.35 -3.90 9.76
C ALA A 74 0.40 -2.79 9.01
N GLY A 75 1.71 -3.01 8.78
CA GLY A 75 2.54 -2.18 7.92
C GLY A 75 3.69 -2.98 7.33
N HIS A 76 4.06 -2.66 6.08
CA HIS A 76 5.20 -3.30 5.44
C HIS A 76 6.53 -2.65 5.83
N LEU A 77 7.58 -3.48 5.88
CA LEU A 77 8.93 -3.07 6.28
C LEU A 77 9.80 -2.66 5.10
N ASP A 78 9.44 -3.12 3.90
CA ASP A 78 10.21 -2.85 2.71
C ASP A 78 9.91 -1.48 2.09
N THR A 79 10.78 -1.09 1.19
CA THR A 79 10.63 0.12 0.37
C THR A 79 11.04 -0.17 -1.06
N VAL A 80 10.58 0.66 -2.00
CA VAL A 80 11.18 0.74 -3.34
C VAL A 80 12.66 1.16 -3.28
N PRO A 81 13.44 1.05 -4.37
CA PRO A 81 14.86 1.38 -4.37
C PRO A 81 15.19 2.78 -3.85
N ILE A 82 16.30 2.88 -3.12
CA ILE A 82 16.87 4.15 -2.62
C ILE A 82 17.53 4.90 -3.79
N VAL A 83 17.26 6.20 -3.89
CA VAL A 83 17.76 7.09 -4.96
C VAL A 83 18.44 8.32 -4.35
N ASP A 84 19.55 8.12 -3.64
CA ASP A 84 20.32 9.15 -2.93
C ASP A 84 19.47 9.95 -1.89
N ASN A 85 18.38 9.38 -1.41
CA ASN A 85 17.44 9.97 -0.44
C ASN A 85 17.52 9.33 0.96
N LEU A 86 18.68 8.79 1.31
CA LEU A 86 19.10 8.42 2.67
C LEU A 86 20.55 8.86 2.89
N PRO A 87 20.93 9.27 4.14
CA PRO A 87 20.10 9.32 5.35
C PRO A 87 19.01 10.38 5.26
N SER A 88 17.96 10.20 6.08
CA SER A 88 16.86 11.15 6.17
C SER A 88 17.30 12.49 6.76
N HIS A 89 16.53 13.53 6.47
CA HIS A 89 16.76 14.86 7.04
C HIS A 89 15.44 15.61 7.24
N VAL A 90 15.41 16.48 8.25
CA VAL A 90 14.24 17.33 8.48
C VAL A 90 14.28 18.53 7.53
N HIS A 91 13.14 18.82 6.92
CA HIS A 91 12.91 20.00 6.10
C HIS A 91 11.67 20.75 6.62
N THR A 92 11.78 22.07 6.79
CA THR A 92 10.67 22.90 7.29
C THR A 92 10.04 23.68 6.14
N VAL A 93 8.72 23.56 5.98
CA VAL A 93 7.91 24.29 5.00
C VAL A 93 6.75 24.97 5.73
N ASP A 94 6.62 26.27 5.60
CA ASP A 94 5.54 27.06 6.21
C ASP A 94 5.35 26.86 7.73
N GLY A 95 6.43 26.51 8.43
CA GLY A 95 6.44 26.24 9.87
C GLY A 95 6.13 24.80 10.27
N GLU A 96 5.81 23.92 9.32
CA GLU A 96 5.62 22.49 9.51
C GLU A 96 6.93 21.74 9.24
N GLU A 97 7.23 20.72 10.03
CA GLU A 97 8.42 19.87 9.87
C GLU A 97 8.07 18.58 9.15
N TYR A 98 8.89 18.28 8.14
CA TYR A 98 8.81 17.04 7.34
C TYR A 98 10.11 16.27 7.48
N LEU A 99 10.00 14.95 7.68
CA LEU A 99 11.14 14.06 7.48
C LEU A 99 11.18 13.67 6.01
N VAL A 100 12.30 13.96 5.34
CA VAL A 100 12.53 13.62 3.93
C VAL A 100 13.43 12.40 3.86
N GLY A 101 13.04 11.37 3.10
CA GLY A 101 13.79 10.14 2.96
C GLY A 101 12.97 8.99 2.38
N ARG A 102 13.62 7.95 1.86
CA ARG A 102 12.97 6.77 1.31
C ARG A 102 12.18 6.01 2.38
N GLY A 103 10.89 5.74 2.10
CA GLY A 103 9.98 5.04 3.00
C GLY A 103 9.36 5.92 4.08
N THR A 104 9.62 7.24 4.09
CA THR A 104 9.00 8.14 5.08
C THR A 104 7.50 8.16 4.95
N CYS A 105 6.98 8.21 3.73
CA CYS A 105 5.56 8.18 3.43
C CYS A 105 5.07 6.74 3.31
N ASP A 106 5.77 5.92 2.55
CA ASP A 106 5.37 4.56 2.18
C ASP A 106 6.37 3.51 2.67
N MET A 107 6.10 2.81 3.85
CA MET A 107 5.11 3.27 4.84
C MET A 107 5.70 3.24 6.26
N LYS A 108 7.00 3.63 6.41
CA LYS A 108 7.69 3.58 7.72
C LYS A 108 7.11 4.58 8.74
N GLY A 109 6.41 5.64 8.28
CA GLY A 109 5.62 6.48 9.16
C GLY A 109 4.51 5.68 9.87
N GLY A 110 3.77 4.89 9.11
CA GLY A 110 2.75 3.98 9.65
C GLY A 110 3.34 2.88 10.51
N VAL A 111 4.47 2.31 10.11
CA VAL A 111 5.23 1.31 10.91
C VAL A 111 5.67 1.90 12.24
N ALA A 112 6.16 3.16 12.25
CA ALA A 112 6.57 3.84 13.49
C ALA A 112 5.40 3.99 14.47
N VAL A 113 4.25 4.46 13.98
CA VAL A 113 3.03 4.59 14.80
C VAL A 113 2.59 3.23 15.35
N ALA A 114 2.56 2.18 14.53
CA ALA A 114 2.17 0.84 14.96
C ALA A 114 3.14 0.24 15.99
N LEU A 115 4.46 0.39 15.78
CA LEU A 115 5.48 -0.12 16.69
C LEU A 115 5.51 0.65 18.02
N TYR A 116 5.34 1.98 17.97
CA TYR A 116 5.21 2.82 19.15
C TYR A 116 3.98 2.43 19.97
N LEU A 117 2.83 2.26 19.32
CA LEU A 117 1.59 1.80 19.94
C LEU A 117 1.76 0.43 20.60
N ALA A 118 2.37 -0.54 19.90
CA ALA A 118 2.65 -1.87 20.45
C ALA A 118 3.53 -1.84 21.70
N SER A 119 4.41 -0.85 21.81
CA SER A 119 5.35 -0.72 22.93
C SER A 119 4.76 0.00 24.14
N HIS A 120 3.68 0.77 23.99
CA HIS A 120 3.16 1.67 25.03
C HIS A 120 1.72 1.40 25.46
N LEU A 121 0.90 0.77 24.63
CA LEU A 121 -0.50 0.49 24.94
C LEU A 121 -0.63 -0.84 25.67
N HIS A 122 -0.79 -0.79 27.00
CA HIS A 122 -0.77 -2.00 27.85
C HIS A 122 -2.13 -2.63 28.09
N GLU A 123 -3.22 -1.86 28.15
CA GLU A 123 -4.58 -2.35 28.44
C GLU A 123 -5.59 -1.84 27.41
N PRO A 124 -5.45 -2.19 26.13
CA PRO A 124 -6.42 -1.80 25.12
C PRO A 124 -7.80 -2.40 25.39
N ASN A 125 -8.83 -1.71 24.95
CA ASN A 125 -10.22 -2.17 25.06
C ASN A 125 -10.54 -3.36 24.14
N ARG A 126 -9.61 -3.72 23.24
CA ARG A 126 -9.66 -4.87 22.31
C ARG A 126 -8.37 -5.65 22.36
N ASP A 127 -8.39 -6.92 21.99
CA ASP A 127 -7.15 -7.64 21.69
C ASP A 127 -6.52 -7.10 20.41
N LEU A 128 -5.19 -7.00 20.39
CA LEU A 128 -4.45 -6.44 19.26
C LEU A 128 -3.57 -7.49 18.61
N THR A 129 -3.42 -7.36 17.29
CA THR A 129 -2.41 -8.05 16.50
C THR A 129 -1.65 -7.01 15.71
N PHE A 130 -0.35 -6.93 15.88
CA PHE A 130 0.53 -6.09 15.07
C PHE A 130 1.25 -6.97 14.06
N VAL A 131 1.26 -6.55 12.79
CA VAL A 131 1.92 -7.29 11.70
C VAL A 131 2.86 -6.36 10.96
N PHE A 132 4.15 -6.65 11.05
CA PHE A 132 5.20 -5.95 10.31
C PHE A 132 5.70 -6.93 9.26
N TYR A 133 5.44 -6.67 7.98
CA TYR A 133 5.63 -7.70 6.96
C TYR A 133 6.56 -7.26 5.82
N GLU A 134 7.14 -8.25 5.14
CA GLU A 134 8.11 -8.09 4.07
C GLU A 134 7.45 -7.99 2.70
N ALA A 135 8.17 -7.37 1.74
CA ALA A 135 7.99 -7.51 0.30
C ALA A 135 6.58 -7.16 -0.23
N GLU A 136 6.00 -6.03 0.22
CA GLU A 136 4.76 -5.47 -0.33
C GLU A 136 4.99 -4.92 -1.74
N GLU A 137 6.08 -4.19 -1.93
CA GLU A 137 6.42 -3.35 -3.07
C GLU A 137 6.83 -4.12 -4.35
N ILE A 138 6.80 -5.46 -4.29
CA ILE A 138 7.21 -6.33 -5.40
C ILE A 138 6.13 -7.38 -5.70
N ALA A 139 6.48 -8.38 -6.51
CA ALA A 139 5.53 -9.40 -6.95
C ALA A 139 4.84 -10.13 -5.79
N ALA A 140 3.53 -10.34 -5.92
CA ALA A 140 2.63 -10.89 -4.90
C ALA A 140 3.11 -12.21 -4.27
N GLU A 141 3.89 -13.02 -4.99
CA GLU A 141 4.47 -14.29 -4.50
C GLU A 141 5.50 -14.12 -3.38
N HIS A 142 6.06 -12.89 -3.24
CA HIS A 142 7.03 -12.55 -2.21
C HIS A 142 6.39 -11.91 -0.96
N ASN A 143 5.15 -11.46 -1.07
CA ASN A 143 4.45 -10.69 -0.04
C ASN A 143 4.33 -11.45 1.28
N GLY A 144 4.74 -10.78 2.38
CA GLY A 144 4.78 -11.35 3.72
C GLY A 144 3.42 -11.75 4.28
N LEU A 145 2.35 -10.97 4.03
CA LEU A 145 1.00 -11.33 4.47
C LEU A 145 0.52 -12.62 3.80
N GLY A 146 0.83 -12.80 2.50
CA GLY A 146 0.53 -14.05 1.80
C GLY A 146 1.26 -15.25 2.40
N LYS A 147 2.53 -15.07 2.79
CA LYS A 147 3.32 -16.11 3.47
C LYS A 147 2.77 -16.45 4.85
N ILE A 148 2.39 -15.43 5.65
CA ILE A 148 1.76 -15.64 6.96
C ILE A 148 0.42 -16.37 6.78
N ALA A 149 -0.43 -15.95 5.86
CA ALA A 149 -1.71 -16.59 5.59
C ALA A 149 -1.58 -18.07 5.21
N ALA A 150 -0.56 -18.40 4.41
CA ALA A 150 -0.29 -19.77 4.00
C ALA A 150 0.29 -20.66 5.12
N ALA A 151 1.15 -20.11 5.97
CA ALA A 151 1.86 -20.87 7.01
C ALA A 151 1.12 -20.87 8.36
N ARG A 152 0.52 -19.75 8.76
CA ARG A 152 -0.05 -19.48 10.06
C ARG A 152 -1.23 -18.51 9.96
N SER A 153 -2.28 -18.91 9.21
CA SER A 153 -3.51 -18.09 9.06
C SER A 153 -4.18 -17.71 10.40
N ASP A 154 -3.97 -18.53 11.43
CA ASP A 154 -4.43 -18.28 12.81
C ASP A 154 -3.88 -16.95 13.38
N LEU A 155 -2.71 -16.51 12.96
CA LEU A 155 -2.10 -15.26 13.40
C LEU A 155 -2.79 -14.01 12.82
N LEU A 156 -3.46 -14.14 11.68
CA LEU A 156 -4.15 -13.03 11.01
C LEU A 156 -5.62 -12.90 11.39
N HIS A 157 -6.17 -13.82 12.20
CA HIS A 157 -7.57 -13.73 12.62
C HIS A 157 -7.83 -12.42 13.39
N ALA A 158 -8.78 -11.62 12.90
CA ALA A 158 -9.19 -10.34 13.48
C ALA A 158 -10.62 -9.98 13.02
N ASP A 159 -11.29 -9.10 13.76
CA ASP A 159 -12.61 -8.57 13.43
C ASP A 159 -12.54 -7.32 12.56
N LEU A 160 -11.38 -6.64 12.57
CA LEU A 160 -11.03 -5.53 11.69
C LEU A 160 -9.50 -5.46 11.52
N ALA A 161 -9.05 -5.19 10.30
CA ALA A 161 -7.66 -4.85 10.02
C ALA A 161 -7.53 -3.36 9.63
N ILE A 162 -6.47 -2.72 10.11
CA ILE A 162 -6.06 -1.36 9.72
C ILE A 162 -4.67 -1.48 9.11
N LEU A 163 -4.55 -1.18 7.82
CA LEU A 163 -3.27 -1.01 7.15
C LEU A 163 -2.81 0.42 7.36
N MET A 164 -1.59 0.57 7.85
CA MET A 164 -1.00 1.87 8.18
C MET A 164 -0.40 2.58 6.94
N GLU A 165 -1.04 2.37 5.77
CA GLU A 165 -0.75 3.03 4.50
C GLU A 165 -0.88 4.55 4.59
N PRO A 166 -0.12 5.31 3.78
CA PRO A 166 -0.27 6.77 3.77
C PRO A 166 -1.66 7.17 3.27
N THR A 167 -2.35 7.95 4.11
CA THR A 167 -3.70 8.47 3.82
C THR A 167 -3.91 9.89 4.30
N ASP A 168 -2.83 10.55 4.74
CA ASP A 168 -2.87 11.89 5.37
C ASP A 168 -3.89 11.97 6.53
N GLY A 169 -3.97 10.89 7.33
CA GLY A 169 -4.88 10.80 8.48
C GLY A 169 -6.37 10.66 8.13
N VAL A 170 -6.71 10.38 6.88
CA VAL A 170 -8.10 10.10 6.46
C VAL A 170 -8.30 8.57 6.41
N VAL A 171 -9.45 8.09 6.86
CA VAL A 171 -9.81 6.69 6.65
C VAL A 171 -10.14 6.46 5.18
N GLU A 172 -9.41 5.58 4.51
CA GLU A 172 -9.73 5.15 3.15
C GLU A 172 -10.27 3.73 3.14
N GLY A 173 -11.54 3.58 2.67
CA GLY A 173 -12.25 2.31 2.62
C GLY A 173 -11.99 1.53 1.35
N GLY A 174 -11.69 0.24 1.53
CA GLY A 174 -11.41 -0.68 0.43
C GLY A 174 -10.18 -0.32 -0.40
N CYS A 175 -10.10 -0.89 -1.59
CA CYS A 175 -9.15 -0.48 -2.63
C CYS A 175 -9.63 -0.90 -4.02
N GLN A 176 -9.14 -0.23 -5.06
CA GLN A 176 -9.38 -0.67 -6.43
C GLN A 176 -8.60 -1.94 -6.75
N GLY A 177 -9.21 -2.81 -7.57
CA GLY A 177 -8.47 -3.90 -8.20
C GLY A 177 -7.57 -3.39 -9.34
N THR A 178 -6.60 -4.18 -9.72
CA THR A 178 -5.71 -3.86 -10.83
C THR A 178 -5.58 -5.05 -11.78
N MET A 179 -5.58 -4.76 -13.08
CA MET A 179 -5.28 -5.73 -14.13
C MET A 179 -4.28 -5.13 -15.10
N ARG A 180 -3.22 -5.84 -15.39
CA ARG A 180 -2.23 -5.47 -16.40
C ARG A 180 -2.20 -6.54 -17.46
N PHE A 181 -2.36 -6.13 -18.72
CA PHE A 181 -2.40 -7.05 -19.84
C PHE A 181 -1.78 -6.44 -21.09
N THR A 182 -1.41 -7.28 -22.05
CA THR A 182 -0.96 -6.85 -23.38
C THR A 182 -1.92 -7.27 -24.47
N LEU A 183 -2.02 -6.44 -25.50
CA LEU A 183 -2.68 -6.77 -26.76
C LEU A 183 -1.64 -6.84 -27.88
N ASP A 184 -1.69 -7.91 -28.66
CA ASP A 184 -0.83 -8.12 -29.81
C ASP A 184 -1.56 -7.72 -31.11
N VAL A 185 -0.91 -6.85 -31.91
CA VAL A 185 -1.45 -6.36 -33.17
C VAL A 185 -0.57 -6.85 -34.33
N ALA A 186 -1.10 -7.73 -35.15
CA ALA A 186 -0.41 -8.26 -36.30
C ALA A 186 -0.46 -7.31 -37.51
N GLY A 187 0.67 -7.19 -38.20
CA GLY A 187 0.81 -6.52 -39.49
C GLY A 187 1.47 -7.42 -40.51
N GLN A 188 2.07 -6.81 -41.52
CA GLN A 188 2.86 -7.47 -42.56
C GLN A 188 3.97 -6.56 -43.03
N ALA A 189 5.22 -7.02 -42.93
CA ALA A 189 6.38 -6.25 -43.40
C ALA A 189 6.35 -5.97 -44.90
N ALA A 190 6.79 -4.77 -45.25
CA ALA A 190 7.06 -4.38 -46.64
C ALA A 190 8.08 -3.21 -46.62
N HIS A 191 8.74 -2.97 -47.73
CA HIS A 191 9.52 -1.77 -47.91
C HIS A 191 8.61 -0.51 -47.88
N SER A 192 8.96 0.53 -47.12
CA SER A 192 8.12 1.74 -46.97
C SER A 192 7.80 2.42 -48.32
N ALA A 193 8.72 2.35 -49.34
CA ALA A 193 8.46 2.82 -50.68
C ALA A 193 7.43 1.99 -51.47
N ARG A 194 6.98 0.84 -50.94
CA ARG A 194 5.96 -0.02 -51.50
C ARG A 194 4.96 -0.41 -50.40
N SER A 195 4.49 0.58 -49.64
CA SER A 195 3.63 0.40 -48.47
C SER A 195 2.36 -0.40 -48.72
N TRP A 196 1.81 -0.35 -49.96
CA TRP A 196 0.65 -1.13 -50.40
C TRP A 196 0.85 -2.65 -50.46
N LYS A 197 2.10 -3.11 -50.27
CA LYS A 197 2.44 -4.54 -50.18
C LYS A 197 2.48 -5.05 -48.74
N GLY A 198 2.41 -4.14 -47.75
CA GLY A 198 2.40 -4.47 -46.35
C GLY A 198 1.10 -4.11 -45.65
N ARG A 199 1.07 -4.40 -44.34
CA ARG A 199 -0.01 -4.02 -43.44
C ARG A 199 0.58 -3.48 -42.17
N ASN A 200 0.41 -2.18 -41.92
CA ASN A 200 1.10 -1.51 -40.83
C ASN A 200 0.41 -1.78 -39.48
N ALA A 201 1.11 -2.50 -38.58
CA ALA A 201 0.60 -2.80 -37.25
C ALA A 201 0.42 -1.55 -36.38
N ILE A 202 1.28 -0.50 -36.59
CA ILE A 202 1.15 0.77 -35.84
C ILE A 202 -0.18 1.46 -36.20
N HIS A 203 -0.54 1.53 -37.47
CA HIS A 203 -1.82 2.13 -37.89
C HIS A 203 -3.02 1.34 -37.37
N ARG A 204 -2.86 0.03 -37.15
CA ARG A 204 -3.90 -0.86 -36.63
C ARG A 204 -4.11 -0.76 -35.12
N LEU A 205 -3.28 0.01 -34.40
CA LEU A 205 -3.52 0.37 -33.01
C LEU A 205 -4.63 1.41 -32.85
N LEU A 206 -5.00 2.14 -33.92
CA LEU A 206 -5.94 3.25 -33.83
C LEU A 206 -7.26 2.89 -33.11
N PRO A 207 -7.94 1.77 -33.40
CA PRO A 207 -9.17 1.41 -32.67
C PRO A 207 -8.92 1.17 -31.17
N ILE A 208 -7.80 0.55 -30.78
CA ILE A 208 -7.45 0.35 -29.38
C ILE A 208 -7.24 1.70 -28.70
N LEU A 209 -6.45 2.59 -29.30
CA LEU A 209 -6.19 3.93 -28.75
C LEU A 209 -7.47 4.76 -28.67
N GLN A 210 -8.41 4.57 -29.60
CA GLN A 210 -9.71 5.23 -29.54
C GLN A 210 -10.55 4.73 -28.36
N ILE A 211 -10.60 3.43 -28.10
CA ILE A 211 -11.28 2.85 -26.93
C ILE A 211 -10.72 3.45 -25.65
N LEU A 212 -9.38 3.54 -25.52
CA LEU A 212 -8.72 4.10 -24.33
C LEU A 212 -9.02 5.60 -24.17
N SER A 213 -9.00 6.36 -25.27
CA SER A 213 -9.33 7.78 -25.27
C SER A 213 -10.78 8.04 -24.87
N ASP A 214 -11.70 7.26 -25.42
CA ASP A 214 -13.12 7.37 -25.11
C ASP A 214 -13.40 7.01 -23.65
N TRP A 215 -12.73 5.97 -23.10
CA TRP A 215 -12.82 5.62 -21.69
C TRP A 215 -12.47 6.79 -20.77
N GLN A 216 -11.36 7.48 -21.05
CA GLN A 216 -10.95 8.65 -20.25
C GLN A 216 -11.96 9.79 -20.33
N GLN A 217 -12.59 10.02 -21.49
CA GLN A 217 -13.58 11.08 -21.68
C GLN A 217 -14.89 10.82 -20.92
N HIS A 218 -15.26 9.56 -20.71
CA HIS A 218 -16.47 9.19 -19.96
C HIS A 218 -16.31 9.36 -18.45
N ASP A 219 -15.06 9.53 -17.96
CA ASP A 219 -14.75 9.72 -16.54
C ASP A 219 -15.52 8.75 -15.62
N PRO A 220 -15.32 7.44 -15.76
CA PRO A 220 -16.17 6.44 -15.14
C PRO A 220 -16.04 6.43 -13.62
N HIS A 221 -17.12 6.75 -12.95
CA HIS A 221 -17.24 6.68 -11.51
C HIS A 221 -18.22 5.59 -11.10
N VAL A 222 -17.85 4.83 -10.07
CA VAL A 222 -18.67 3.76 -9.49
C VAL A 222 -18.90 4.06 -8.01
N LEU A 223 -20.16 4.09 -7.58
CA LEU A 223 -20.52 4.26 -6.19
C LEU A 223 -20.57 2.89 -5.50
N VAL A 224 -19.73 2.69 -4.48
CA VAL A 224 -19.70 1.45 -3.68
C VAL A 224 -19.74 1.84 -2.20
N GLU A 225 -20.78 1.41 -1.49
CA GLU A 225 -20.96 1.66 -0.04
C GLU A 225 -20.76 3.14 0.34
N GLY A 226 -21.29 4.05 -0.47
CA GLY A 226 -21.20 5.50 -0.25
C GLY A 226 -19.91 6.15 -0.74
N LEU A 227 -18.88 5.40 -1.11
CA LEU A 227 -17.62 5.91 -1.67
C LEU A 227 -17.65 5.91 -3.19
N ARG A 228 -17.10 6.99 -3.78
CA ARG A 228 -17.07 7.19 -5.23
C ARG A 228 -15.70 6.82 -5.80
N PHE A 229 -15.57 5.61 -6.33
CA PHE A 229 -14.36 5.15 -7.01
C PHE A 229 -14.32 5.64 -8.46
N ARG A 230 -13.13 5.97 -8.93
CA ARG A 230 -12.89 6.38 -10.31
C ARG A 230 -12.05 5.32 -11.00
N GLU A 231 -12.62 4.65 -12.02
CA GLU A 231 -11.91 3.62 -12.77
C GLU A 231 -10.94 4.25 -13.79
N GLY A 232 -9.87 3.55 -14.09
CA GLY A 232 -8.86 3.98 -15.05
C GLY A 232 -8.48 2.88 -16.03
N LEU A 233 -8.44 3.19 -17.32
CA LEU A 233 -7.97 2.28 -18.38
C LEU A 233 -6.95 3.01 -19.23
N ASN A 234 -5.65 2.66 -19.08
CA ASN A 234 -4.56 3.42 -19.67
C ASN A 234 -3.52 2.52 -20.34
N ALA A 235 -3.03 2.95 -21.50
CA ALA A 235 -1.83 2.38 -22.09
C ALA A 235 -0.60 2.82 -21.27
N THR A 236 0.21 1.85 -20.84
CA THR A 236 1.42 2.11 -20.05
C THR A 236 2.72 1.85 -20.81
N MET A 237 2.68 0.98 -21.83
CA MET A 237 3.83 0.69 -22.69
C MET A 237 3.37 0.40 -24.12
N LEU A 238 4.20 0.75 -25.11
CA LEU A 238 3.99 0.45 -26.52
C LEU A 238 5.33 0.07 -27.17
N GLN A 239 5.35 -1.08 -27.85
CA GLN A 239 6.48 -1.53 -28.63
C GLN A 239 6.00 -1.79 -30.07
N ALA A 240 6.64 -1.17 -31.06
CA ALA A 240 6.29 -1.32 -32.46
C ALA A 240 7.43 -0.96 -33.40
N GLY A 241 7.41 -1.53 -34.62
CA GLY A 241 8.38 -1.25 -35.65
C GLY A 241 9.68 -2.05 -35.50
N VAL A 242 10.44 -2.14 -36.60
CA VAL A 242 11.73 -2.88 -36.65
C VAL A 242 12.85 -2.06 -37.31
N ALA A 243 12.51 -1.19 -38.28
CA ALA A 243 13.46 -0.30 -38.95
C ALA A 243 12.71 0.87 -39.62
N GLY A 244 13.37 2.00 -39.84
CA GLY A 244 12.78 3.23 -40.36
C GLY A 244 12.22 3.15 -41.79
N ASN A 245 12.60 2.14 -42.57
CA ASN A 245 12.17 1.92 -43.94
C ASN A 245 11.33 0.63 -44.12
N VAL A 246 10.85 0.04 -43.02
CA VAL A 246 10.02 -1.19 -43.01
C VAL A 246 8.66 -0.86 -42.43
N ILE A 247 7.58 -1.26 -43.14
CA ILE A 247 6.22 -1.25 -42.59
C ILE A 247 6.15 -2.19 -41.38
N ALA A 248 5.70 -1.70 -40.25
CA ALA A 248 5.73 -2.42 -38.97
C ALA A 248 4.94 -3.75 -39.06
N PRO A 249 5.61 -4.90 -38.89
CA PRO A 249 4.95 -6.22 -38.98
C PRO A 249 4.19 -6.60 -37.71
N SER A 250 4.48 -5.94 -36.58
CA SER A 250 3.82 -6.18 -35.30
C SER A 250 3.84 -4.93 -34.44
N ALA A 251 2.88 -4.85 -33.52
CA ALA A 251 2.87 -3.94 -32.40
C ALA A 251 2.34 -4.67 -31.17
N LYS A 252 2.82 -4.29 -29.98
CA LYS A 252 2.33 -4.78 -28.69
C LYS A 252 2.09 -3.58 -27.79
N ILE A 253 0.89 -3.46 -27.25
CA ILE A 253 0.51 -2.41 -26.31
C ILE A 253 0.19 -3.05 -24.95
N GLN A 254 0.75 -2.49 -23.88
CA GLN A 254 0.42 -2.87 -22.52
C GLN A 254 -0.58 -1.88 -21.94
N ILE A 255 -1.61 -2.40 -21.31
CA ILE A 255 -2.72 -1.64 -20.73
C ILE A 255 -2.80 -1.99 -19.25
N ASN A 256 -3.02 -0.97 -18.41
CA ASN A 256 -3.40 -1.10 -17.02
C ASN A 256 -4.87 -0.69 -16.85
N TYR A 257 -5.66 -1.57 -16.23
CA TYR A 257 -7.03 -1.33 -15.82
C TYR A 257 -7.10 -1.26 -14.30
N ARG A 258 -7.57 -0.13 -13.77
CA ARG A 258 -7.94 0.07 -12.37
C ARG A 258 -9.44 0.02 -12.26
N PHE A 259 -9.98 -0.94 -11.52
CA PHE A 259 -11.43 -1.17 -11.45
C PHE A 259 -11.96 -1.08 -10.03
N ALA A 260 -13.20 -0.61 -9.93
CA ALA A 260 -13.87 -0.41 -8.65
C ALA A 260 -14.23 -1.74 -7.97
N PRO A 261 -14.41 -1.74 -6.62
CA PRO A 261 -14.72 -2.94 -5.86
C PRO A 261 -16.21 -3.37 -5.93
N ASP A 262 -16.94 -2.96 -6.97
CA ASP A 262 -18.28 -3.45 -7.31
C ASP A 262 -18.26 -4.77 -8.08
N LYS A 263 -17.09 -5.16 -8.59
CA LYS A 263 -16.86 -6.37 -9.39
C LYS A 263 -15.67 -7.17 -8.87
N THR A 264 -15.69 -8.46 -9.10
CA THR A 264 -14.57 -9.36 -8.83
C THR A 264 -13.47 -9.23 -9.90
N ALA A 265 -12.26 -9.72 -9.59
CA ALA A 265 -11.16 -9.80 -10.55
C ALA A 265 -11.56 -10.61 -11.82
N ALA A 266 -12.32 -11.70 -11.65
CA ALA A 266 -12.82 -12.50 -12.75
C ALA A 266 -13.79 -11.71 -13.66
N GLN A 267 -14.70 -10.95 -13.08
CA GLN A 267 -15.64 -10.10 -13.84
C GLN A 267 -14.90 -8.97 -14.56
N ALA A 268 -13.92 -8.33 -13.91
CA ALA A 268 -13.07 -7.31 -14.53
C ALA A 268 -12.30 -7.86 -15.73
N ARG A 269 -11.73 -9.07 -15.59
CA ARG A 269 -11.05 -9.78 -16.66
C ARG A 269 -11.99 -10.06 -17.84
N THR A 270 -13.17 -10.64 -17.58
CA THR A 270 -14.17 -10.92 -18.63
C THR A 270 -14.57 -9.65 -19.37
N ALA A 271 -14.82 -8.55 -18.67
CA ALA A 271 -15.17 -7.27 -19.29
C ALA A 271 -14.06 -6.76 -20.23
N MET A 272 -12.77 -6.93 -19.87
CA MET A 272 -11.66 -6.53 -20.75
C MET A 272 -11.47 -7.50 -21.92
N GLU A 273 -11.68 -8.80 -21.74
CA GLU A 273 -11.67 -9.81 -22.81
C GLU A 273 -12.78 -9.53 -23.84
N GLU A 274 -13.95 -9.09 -23.39
CA GLU A 274 -15.07 -8.69 -24.28
C GLU A 274 -14.78 -7.37 -24.99
N LEU A 275 -14.28 -6.35 -24.26
CA LEU A 275 -13.97 -5.03 -24.82
C LEU A 275 -12.90 -5.09 -25.90
N PHE A 276 -11.93 -5.99 -25.77
CA PHE A 276 -10.80 -6.16 -26.68
C PHE A 276 -10.84 -7.50 -27.44
N ALA A 277 -12.03 -8.07 -27.68
CA ALA A 277 -12.20 -9.40 -28.28
C ALA A 277 -11.54 -9.56 -29.66
N ASP A 278 -11.34 -8.45 -30.39
CA ASP A 278 -10.72 -8.47 -31.74
C ASP A 278 -9.18 -8.65 -31.69
N TRP A 279 -8.57 -8.63 -30.51
CA TRP A 279 -7.11 -8.71 -30.34
C TRP A 279 -6.70 -9.82 -29.37
N PRO A 280 -5.62 -10.58 -29.70
CA PRO A 280 -5.04 -11.51 -28.74
C PRO A 280 -4.59 -10.78 -27.47
N MET A 281 -5.16 -11.18 -26.33
CA MET A 281 -4.85 -10.64 -25.01
C MET A 281 -3.99 -11.60 -24.21
N THR A 282 -2.98 -11.08 -23.51
CA THR A 282 -2.21 -11.82 -22.51
C THR A 282 -2.27 -11.05 -21.19
N VAL A 283 -2.86 -11.65 -20.16
CA VAL A 283 -2.89 -11.09 -18.81
C VAL A 283 -1.51 -11.29 -18.16
N LEU A 284 -0.95 -10.21 -17.63
CA LEU A 284 0.37 -10.19 -16.97
C LEU A 284 0.22 -10.20 -15.45
N ASP A 285 -0.82 -9.51 -14.95
CA ASP A 285 -1.09 -9.37 -13.54
C ASP A 285 -2.57 -9.08 -13.33
N LEU A 286 -3.14 -9.61 -12.22
CA LEU A 286 -4.54 -9.42 -11.86
C LEU A 286 -4.70 -9.55 -10.35
N SER A 287 -5.06 -8.45 -9.69
CA SER A 287 -5.26 -8.41 -8.24
C SER A 287 -6.69 -8.01 -7.90
N SER A 288 -7.27 -8.71 -6.93
CA SER A 288 -8.64 -8.48 -6.46
C SER A 288 -8.77 -7.09 -5.81
N PRO A 289 -9.93 -6.44 -5.92
CA PRO A 289 -10.24 -5.24 -5.14
C PRO A 289 -10.69 -5.61 -3.73
N ALA A 290 -10.79 -4.63 -2.84
CA ALA A 290 -11.48 -4.78 -1.56
C ALA A 290 -12.67 -3.82 -1.47
N ARG A 291 -13.80 -4.31 -0.96
CA ARG A 291 -14.96 -3.46 -0.65
C ARG A 291 -14.65 -2.56 0.55
N PRO A 292 -15.25 -1.36 0.64
CA PRO A 292 -15.00 -0.42 1.74
C PRO A 292 -15.24 -0.99 3.15
N GLY A 293 -16.30 -1.75 3.37
CA GLY A 293 -16.61 -2.34 4.66
C GLY A 293 -16.90 -1.33 5.78
N LEU A 294 -17.23 -0.08 5.45
CA LEU A 294 -17.42 1.02 6.41
C LEU A 294 -18.69 0.88 7.26
N ASP A 295 -19.63 0.02 6.86
CA ASP A 295 -20.86 -0.31 7.58
C ASP A 295 -20.64 -1.33 8.71
N GLN A 296 -19.48 -1.95 8.78
CA GLN A 296 -19.12 -2.85 9.86
C GLN A 296 -19.00 -2.09 11.19
N PRO A 297 -19.48 -2.62 12.32
CA PRO A 297 -19.52 -1.89 13.60
C PRO A 297 -18.17 -1.31 14.03
N LEU A 298 -17.09 -2.10 13.92
CA LEU A 298 -15.74 -1.65 14.26
C LEU A 298 -15.23 -0.57 13.32
N ALA A 299 -15.46 -0.71 12.01
CA ALA A 299 -15.10 0.30 11.02
C ALA A 299 -15.84 1.62 11.27
N THR A 300 -17.16 1.54 11.52
CA THR A 300 -17.98 2.71 11.85
C THR A 300 -17.46 3.43 13.12
N SER A 301 -17.11 2.67 14.16
CA SER A 301 -16.59 3.25 15.41
C SER A 301 -15.21 3.87 15.22
N PHE A 302 -14.35 3.27 14.39
CA PHE A 302 -13.04 3.83 14.08
C PHE A 302 -13.15 5.12 13.27
N VAL A 303 -14.00 5.16 12.23
CA VAL A 303 -14.28 6.38 11.44
C VAL A 303 -14.77 7.50 12.35
N ALA A 304 -15.63 7.20 13.32
CA ALA A 304 -16.12 8.18 14.29
C ALA A 304 -15.00 8.70 15.20
N ALA A 305 -14.05 7.86 15.62
CA ALA A 305 -12.92 8.25 16.45
C ALA A 305 -11.91 9.13 15.67
N VAL A 306 -11.65 8.81 14.40
CA VAL A 306 -10.79 9.64 13.51
C VAL A 306 -11.45 11.00 13.24
N GLY A 307 -12.79 11.04 13.13
CA GLY A 307 -13.55 12.28 12.97
C GLY A 307 -13.49 12.91 11.58
N SER A 308 -12.77 12.33 10.62
CA SER A 308 -12.73 12.75 9.23
C SER A 308 -13.74 11.98 8.37
N GLN A 309 -14.16 12.59 7.25
CA GLN A 309 -15.02 11.91 6.29
C GLN A 309 -14.21 10.86 5.51
N PRO A 310 -14.60 9.58 5.48
CA PRO A 310 -13.84 8.55 4.78
C PRO A 310 -13.85 8.75 3.26
N GLY A 311 -12.75 8.37 2.62
CA GLY A 311 -12.55 8.39 1.18
C GLY A 311 -12.34 7.01 0.56
N PRO A 312 -12.35 6.89 -0.78
CA PRO A 312 -12.00 5.67 -1.49
C PRO A 312 -10.48 5.55 -1.66
N LYS A 313 -9.90 4.36 -1.47
CA LYS A 313 -8.51 4.09 -1.87
C LYS A 313 -8.45 3.81 -3.37
N TYR A 314 -7.75 4.67 -4.12
CA TYR A 314 -7.55 4.50 -5.57
C TYR A 314 -6.39 3.54 -5.89
N GLY A 315 -5.37 3.48 -5.05
CA GLY A 315 -4.30 2.48 -5.14
C GLY A 315 -4.81 1.08 -4.78
N TRP A 316 -4.12 0.05 -5.26
CA TRP A 316 -4.26 -1.29 -4.69
C TRP A 316 -3.40 -1.35 -3.43
N THR A 317 -3.90 -1.98 -2.39
CA THR A 317 -3.18 -2.22 -1.14
C THR A 317 -3.55 -3.59 -0.59
N ASP A 318 -2.81 -4.08 0.38
CA ASP A 318 -3.02 -5.38 1.00
C ASP A 318 -4.32 -5.51 1.82
N VAL A 319 -5.16 -4.45 1.93
CA VAL A 319 -6.54 -4.61 2.39
C VAL A 319 -7.31 -5.62 1.53
N ALA A 320 -6.93 -5.79 0.27
CA ALA A 320 -7.49 -6.82 -0.61
C ALA A 320 -7.22 -8.24 -0.10
N ARG A 321 -6.04 -8.50 0.47
CA ARG A 321 -5.71 -9.81 1.05
C ARG A 321 -6.51 -10.10 2.29
N PHE A 322 -6.69 -9.11 3.17
CA PHE A 322 -7.58 -9.27 4.34
C PHE A 322 -9.02 -9.53 3.91
N SER A 323 -9.49 -8.82 2.88
CA SER A 323 -10.82 -9.05 2.30
C SER A 323 -10.98 -10.49 1.76
N GLU A 324 -9.94 -11.04 1.10
CA GLU A 324 -9.93 -12.44 0.63
C GLU A 324 -9.95 -13.45 1.79
N LEU A 325 -9.42 -13.08 2.95
CA LEU A 325 -9.50 -13.86 4.19
C LEU A 325 -10.84 -13.67 4.94
N GLY A 326 -11.74 -12.83 4.42
CA GLY A 326 -13.01 -12.51 5.05
C GLY A 326 -12.91 -11.52 6.22
N ILE A 327 -11.80 -10.80 6.32
CA ILE A 327 -11.53 -9.81 7.38
C ILE A 327 -11.80 -8.42 6.80
N PRO A 328 -12.74 -7.63 7.36
CA PRO A 328 -12.90 -6.22 6.98
C PRO A 328 -11.59 -5.46 7.18
N ALA A 329 -11.23 -4.59 6.22
CA ALA A 329 -9.97 -3.88 6.31
C ALA A 329 -10.06 -2.45 5.77
N LEU A 330 -9.34 -1.54 6.43
CA LEU A 330 -9.27 -0.12 6.11
C LEU A 330 -7.80 0.31 5.94
N ASN A 331 -7.57 1.37 5.17
CA ASN A 331 -6.28 2.06 5.15
C ASN A 331 -6.38 3.31 6.02
N PHE A 332 -5.38 3.50 6.88
CA PHE A 332 -5.28 4.69 7.72
C PHE A 332 -3.85 4.83 8.24
N GLY A 333 -3.20 5.95 7.95
CA GLY A 333 -1.88 6.24 8.45
C GLY A 333 -1.41 7.65 8.13
N PRO A 334 -0.22 8.03 8.65
CA PRO A 334 0.39 9.32 8.40
C PRO A 334 0.95 9.42 6.99
N GLY A 335 1.20 10.63 6.54
CA GLY A 335 1.83 10.93 5.26
C GLY A 335 0.84 11.06 4.09
N ASP A 336 1.14 12.00 3.21
CA ASP A 336 0.38 12.25 1.99
C ASP A 336 0.80 11.24 0.90
N PRO A 337 -0.11 10.37 0.40
CA PRO A 337 0.21 9.34 -0.60
C PRO A 337 0.75 9.92 -1.92
N MET A 338 0.63 11.21 -2.15
CA MET A 338 1.18 11.87 -3.32
C MET A 338 2.71 11.93 -3.33
N TYR A 339 3.37 11.68 -2.18
CA TYR A 339 4.83 11.61 -2.07
C TYR A 339 5.40 10.20 -2.19
N ALA A 340 4.56 9.17 -2.11
CA ALA A 340 4.99 7.77 -2.26
C ALA A 340 5.79 7.54 -3.55
N HIS A 341 6.90 6.80 -3.45
CA HIS A 341 7.82 6.42 -4.54
C HIS A 341 8.57 7.57 -5.23
N LYS A 342 8.41 8.82 -4.78
CA LYS A 342 9.16 9.97 -5.34
C LYS A 342 10.58 10.05 -4.79
N ASP A 343 11.45 10.76 -5.51
CA ASP A 343 12.83 11.00 -5.06
C ASP A 343 12.87 11.94 -3.85
N ASP A 344 11.90 12.86 -3.76
CA ASP A 344 11.66 13.82 -2.67
C ASP A 344 10.59 13.33 -1.68
N GLU A 345 10.46 12.02 -1.53
CA GLU A 345 9.52 11.40 -0.59
C GLU A 345 9.67 11.98 0.80
N CYS A 346 8.56 12.39 1.43
CA CYS A 346 8.55 13.00 2.76
C CYS A 346 7.25 12.73 3.51
N CYS A 347 7.32 12.82 4.83
CA CYS A 347 6.16 12.73 5.71
C CYS A 347 6.20 13.84 6.75
N ARG A 348 5.07 14.52 6.96
CA ARG A 348 4.91 15.55 7.99
C ARG A 348 4.99 14.90 9.38
N LEU A 349 5.88 15.41 10.25
CA LEU A 349 6.08 14.82 11.58
C LEU A 349 4.80 14.84 12.42
N ALA A 350 4.08 15.94 12.43
CA ALA A 350 2.82 16.05 13.17
C ALA A 350 1.75 15.04 12.73
N SER A 351 1.78 14.53 11.47
CA SER A 351 0.82 13.52 11.02
C SER A 351 0.97 12.18 11.76
N LEU A 352 2.16 11.87 12.28
CA LEU A 352 2.37 10.68 13.11
C LEU A 352 1.64 10.82 14.45
N ASP A 353 1.77 11.99 15.09
CA ASP A 353 1.11 12.27 16.38
C ASP A 353 -0.42 12.26 16.20
N GLU A 354 -0.93 12.82 15.10
CA GLU A 354 -2.35 12.82 14.75
C GLU A 354 -2.89 11.39 14.55
N ALA A 355 -2.15 10.56 13.81
CA ALA A 355 -2.53 9.17 13.59
C ALA A 355 -2.47 8.33 14.87
N LEU A 356 -1.42 8.52 15.70
CA LEU A 356 -1.30 7.87 17.00
C LEU A 356 -2.46 8.27 17.92
N ALA A 357 -2.77 9.56 18.01
CA ALA A 357 -3.84 10.07 18.87
C ALA A 357 -5.21 9.48 18.48
N ALA A 358 -5.51 9.35 17.19
CA ALA A 358 -6.75 8.73 16.71
C ALA A 358 -6.84 7.26 17.11
N LEU A 359 -5.76 6.48 16.93
CA LEU A 359 -5.71 5.07 17.34
C LEU A 359 -5.83 4.91 18.86
N VAL A 360 -5.12 5.72 19.64
CA VAL A 360 -5.19 5.70 21.11
C VAL A 360 -6.61 6.04 21.57
N THR A 361 -7.21 7.11 21.07
CA THR A 361 -8.58 7.50 21.42
C THR A 361 -9.59 6.36 21.18
N TRP A 362 -9.36 5.56 20.14
CA TRP A 362 -10.26 4.45 19.82
C TRP A 362 -9.98 3.17 20.62
N LEU A 363 -8.72 2.91 20.98
CA LEU A 363 -8.26 1.67 21.61
C LEU A 363 -8.10 1.78 23.13
N ASP A 364 -8.02 2.98 23.68
CA ASP A 364 -7.86 3.18 25.12
C ASP A 364 -9.23 3.30 25.82
N GLN A 365 -9.35 2.72 27.00
CA GLN A 365 -10.58 2.81 27.82
C GLN A 365 -10.56 3.99 28.81
N ASP A 366 -9.38 4.51 29.17
CA ASP A 366 -9.23 5.35 30.38
C ASP A 366 -8.33 6.59 30.24
N ASP A 367 -8.08 7.14 29.06
CA ASP A 367 -7.17 8.29 28.86
C ASP A 367 -5.75 8.12 29.46
N VAL A 368 -5.25 6.90 29.55
CA VAL A 368 -4.03 6.57 30.34
C VAL A 368 -2.73 6.84 29.59
N ILE A 369 -2.74 6.96 28.28
CA ILE A 369 -1.57 7.42 27.52
C ILE A 369 -1.46 8.94 27.66
N LYS A 370 -0.83 9.42 28.71
CA LYS A 370 -0.29 10.78 28.72
C LYS A 370 0.75 10.85 27.61
N LEU A 371 0.39 11.48 26.51
CA LEU A 371 1.34 11.84 25.46
C LEU A 371 2.58 12.43 26.15
N ALA A 372 3.73 11.83 25.95
CA ALA A 372 4.98 12.22 26.58
C ALA A 372 5.42 13.59 26.04
N GLY A 373 4.73 14.65 26.40
CA GLY A 373 4.92 16.02 25.97
C GLY A 373 4.42 17.06 26.97
N GLU A 374 3.53 16.70 27.92
CA GLU A 374 3.06 17.65 28.97
C GLU A 374 3.72 17.37 30.31
N GLY A 375 5.04 17.28 30.29
CA GLY A 375 5.92 17.20 31.48
C GLY A 375 6.52 18.53 31.85
N GLY A 376 5.76 19.38 32.57
CA GLY A 376 6.38 20.28 33.53
C GLY A 376 6.98 21.57 33.01
N ARG A 377 6.24 22.67 33.20
CA ARG A 377 6.87 23.90 33.67
C ARG A 377 6.39 24.18 35.11
N PRO A 378 7.32 24.48 36.03
CA PRO A 378 6.97 24.88 37.40
C PRO A 378 6.33 26.27 37.44
#